data_93019f25e220c0e732c5ab7b7500a5b7
#
_entry.id   93019f25e220c0e732c5ab7b7500a5b7
#
_cell.length_a   1.000
_cell.length_b   1.000
_cell.length_c   1.000
_cell.angle_alpha   90.00
_cell.angle_beta   90.00
_cell.angle_gamma   90.00
#
_symmetry.space_group_name_H-M   'P 1'
#
loop_
_entity.id
_entity.type
_entity.pdbx_description
1 polymer ?
#
loop_
_entity_poly.entity_id
_entity_poly.type
_entity_poly.pdbx_seq_one_letter_code
_entity_poly.pdbx_strand_id
1 'polypeptide(L)'
;MIDLKSARQFVIPGLLLLGGMVNISDLAAQTSSEKKTVSASKQITSDKCVPVASWVIPGKGETTLSSVMASVKDKSVVLLGEMHANPEHHRWQLQMLATLYAARPDMVIGFEMFPRRVQKILDQWVAGKLTESEFLARSEWQSVWNTDASLYLPLFHFARMNRIPMRALNIDIALRRAVTTNGFDGVPEKDREGVTRPVPPAPEYLEFLLPIYAQHGRPTHKSAEKAQKPNTYDPDFLRFVVSQQLWDRAMAQEIHTVLSNYDKHKNPLVVGIMGSGHILKGFGVPHQLKDLGVKKIATLLPWDTNRSCKPLVEGYADAVFGLMPFTSASAAPLQQRLGVGFEFSKRTGGALVLQVEKQSIAESAGLQAGDVILEMAGSTLQESSDVIAAVKRQAPGTWLPLKVLREGVIIEIIAKFPPLVK
;
A
#
# COMPACT_ATOMS: atom_id res chain seq x y z
N MET A 1 -57.73 5.57 -0.85
CA MET A 1 -58.76 4.50 -0.84
C MET A 1 -58.52 3.60 -2.04
N ILE A 2 -57.79 2.53 -1.89
CA ILE A 2 -57.89 1.29 -2.64
C ILE A 2 -57.19 0.22 -1.80
N ASP A 3 -57.82 -0.90 -1.75
CA ASP A 3 -57.95 -1.93 -0.72
C ASP A 3 -56.79 -2.94 -0.68
N LEU A 4 -56.43 -3.35 0.54
CA LEU A 4 -55.61 -4.54 0.83
C LEU A 4 -56.49 -5.80 0.73
N LYS A 5 -56.01 -6.86 0.07
CA LYS A 5 -56.18 -8.28 0.46
C LYS A 5 -55.71 -9.23 -0.65
N SER A 6 -54.65 -9.98 -0.44
CA SER A 6 -54.73 -11.45 -0.51
C SER A 6 -53.36 -12.10 -0.22
N ALA A 7 -53.26 -12.63 0.99
CA ALA A 7 -52.25 -13.58 1.39
C ALA A 7 -52.63 -14.97 0.83
N ARG A 8 -51.75 -15.63 0.09
CA ARG A 8 -51.86 -17.06 -0.22
C ARG A 8 -50.79 -17.81 0.57
N GLN A 9 -51.29 -18.59 1.53
CA GLN A 9 -50.54 -19.62 2.24
C GLN A 9 -50.23 -20.79 1.28
N PHE A 10 -48.96 -21.20 1.21
CA PHE A 10 -48.57 -22.49 0.66
C PHE A 10 -48.34 -23.47 1.81
N VAL A 11 -49.16 -24.52 1.85
CA VAL A 11 -49.06 -25.69 2.73
C VAL A 11 -48.11 -26.68 2.05
N ILE A 12 -47.07 -27.14 2.77
CA ILE A 12 -46.21 -28.26 2.35
C ILE A 12 -46.66 -29.50 3.11
N PRO A 13 -46.96 -30.63 2.44
CA PRO A 13 -47.36 -31.87 3.11
C PRO A 13 -46.11 -32.59 3.66
N GLY A 14 -46.28 -33.08 4.89
CA GLY A 14 -45.28 -33.87 5.59
C GLY A 14 -45.14 -35.28 5.00
N LEU A 15 -43.88 -35.75 5.01
CA LEU A 15 -43.55 -37.13 4.69
C LEU A 15 -43.13 -37.83 6.00
N LEU A 16 -43.96 -38.79 6.43
CA LEU A 16 -43.67 -39.75 7.52
C LEU A 16 -42.56 -40.71 7.08
N LEU A 17 -41.47 -40.78 7.84
CA LEU A 17 -40.52 -41.88 7.74
C LEU A 17 -40.62 -42.75 8.99
N LEU A 18 -41.00 -44.00 8.73
CA LEU A 18 -41.07 -45.11 9.70
C LEU A 18 -39.69 -45.42 10.27
N GLY A 19 -39.69 -45.63 11.58
CA GLY A 19 -38.55 -46.09 12.33
C GLY A 19 -38.21 -47.55 12.05
N GLY A 20 -36.94 -47.83 11.91
CA GLY A 20 -36.34 -49.16 12.01
C GLY A 20 -35.33 -49.16 13.15
N MET A 21 -35.72 -49.75 14.29
CA MET A 21 -34.80 -50.10 15.36
C MET A 21 -33.90 -51.25 14.89
N VAL A 22 -32.58 -51.02 14.86
CA VAL A 22 -31.60 -52.11 14.78
C VAL A 22 -30.93 -52.24 16.12
N ASN A 23 -31.08 -53.41 16.75
CA ASN A 23 -30.42 -53.81 17.98
C ASN A 23 -28.92 -53.88 17.82
N ILE A 24 -28.20 -53.22 18.73
CA ILE A 24 -26.77 -53.40 18.95
C ILE A 24 -26.61 -54.40 20.10
N SER A 25 -26.26 -55.63 19.77
CA SER A 25 -25.64 -56.55 20.70
C SER A 25 -24.71 -57.50 19.94
N ASP A 26 -23.51 -57.66 20.49
CA ASP A 26 -22.51 -58.67 20.17
C ASP A 26 -21.65 -58.43 18.91
N LEU A 27 -20.50 -57.77 19.14
CA LEU A 27 -19.21 -58.35 18.77
C LEU A 27 -18.08 -57.78 19.64
N ALA A 28 -17.92 -58.44 20.80
CA ALA A 28 -16.67 -58.34 21.54
C ALA A 28 -15.75 -59.48 21.08
N ALA A 29 -14.48 -59.16 20.98
CA ALA A 29 -13.29 -59.99 20.87
C ALA A 29 -12.66 -60.11 19.47
N GLN A 30 -11.65 -59.23 19.25
CA GLN A 30 -10.29 -59.70 19.08
C GLN A 30 -9.35 -58.48 19.02
N THR A 31 -8.72 -58.21 20.16
CA THR A 31 -7.57 -57.35 20.31
C THR A 31 -6.32 -58.06 19.83
N SER A 32 -5.66 -57.56 18.83
CA SER A 32 -4.23 -57.71 18.71
C SER A 32 -3.63 -56.35 18.34
N SER A 33 -2.96 -55.87 19.29
CA SER A 33 -1.88 -54.89 19.36
C SER A 33 -1.21 -54.60 18.03
N GLU A 34 -1.45 -53.41 17.48
CA GLU A 34 -0.44 -52.63 16.79
C GLU A 34 -0.53 -51.18 17.25
N LYS A 35 0.27 -50.88 18.30
CA LYS A 35 0.66 -49.51 18.60
C LYS A 35 1.52 -49.01 17.44
N LYS A 36 0.91 -48.50 16.39
CA LYS A 36 1.58 -47.53 15.51
C LYS A 36 1.71 -46.24 16.29
N THR A 37 2.88 -46.03 16.80
CA THR A 37 3.41 -44.75 17.23
C THR A 37 3.11 -43.76 16.12
N VAL A 38 2.16 -42.87 16.36
CA VAL A 38 2.01 -41.64 15.58
C VAL A 38 3.32 -40.90 15.82
N SER A 39 4.20 -40.99 14.84
CA SER A 39 5.43 -40.26 14.76
C SER A 39 5.09 -38.77 15.00
N ALA A 40 5.67 -38.24 16.06
CA ALA A 40 5.67 -36.83 16.35
C ALA A 40 5.93 -36.08 15.07
N SER A 41 5.01 -35.19 14.70
CA SER A 41 5.23 -34.21 13.67
C SER A 41 6.58 -33.58 13.91
N LYS A 42 7.51 -33.82 12.99
CA LYS A 42 8.79 -33.15 12.94
C LYS A 42 8.49 -31.66 13.09
N GLN A 43 8.74 -31.08 14.27
CA GLN A 43 8.85 -29.66 14.43
C GLN A 43 9.88 -29.21 13.39
N ILE A 44 9.38 -28.63 12.32
CA ILE A 44 10.21 -27.84 11.40
C ILE A 44 10.65 -26.69 12.29
N THR A 45 11.82 -26.80 12.89
CA THR A 45 12.53 -25.68 13.49
C THR A 45 12.84 -24.74 12.35
N SER A 46 11.91 -23.84 12.10
CA SER A 46 12.11 -22.75 11.16
C SER A 46 13.18 -21.86 11.79
N ASP A 47 14.35 -21.76 11.15
CA ASP A 47 15.37 -20.73 11.45
C ASP A 47 14.83 -19.29 11.24
N LYS A 48 13.55 -19.17 11.01
CA LYS A 48 12.84 -17.92 10.71
C LYS A 48 12.22 -17.40 12.00
N CYS A 49 12.65 -16.23 12.42
CA CYS A 49 12.16 -15.57 13.64
C CYS A 49 10.69 -15.11 13.56
N VAL A 50 10.13 -14.98 12.38
CA VAL A 50 8.71 -14.69 12.15
C VAL A 50 8.24 -15.63 11.05
N PRO A 51 7.51 -16.71 11.36
CA PRO A 51 6.95 -17.60 10.35
C PRO A 51 5.92 -16.88 9.45
N VAL A 52 5.73 -17.39 8.22
CA VAL A 52 4.70 -16.86 7.32
C VAL A 52 3.32 -16.98 7.97
N ALA A 53 2.51 -15.93 7.82
CA ALA A 53 1.15 -15.82 8.38
C ALA A 53 1.09 -15.89 9.92
N SER A 54 2.20 -15.71 10.61
CA SER A 54 2.28 -15.65 12.07
C SER A 54 2.53 -14.24 12.57
N TRP A 55 1.96 -13.95 13.74
CA TRP A 55 2.25 -12.74 14.50
C TRP A 55 3.34 -13.00 15.52
N VAL A 56 4.25 -12.03 15.66
CA VAL A 56 5.30 -12.06 16.69
C VAL A 56 5.34 -10.71 17.40
N ILE A 57 5.40 -10.74 18.72
CA ILE A 57 5.77 -9.57 19.52
C ILE A 57 7.29 -9.57 19.66
N PRO A 58 7.99 -8.55 19.14
CA PRO A 58 9.45 -8.47 19.22
C PRO A 58 9.96 -8.61 20.66
N GLY A 59 10.92 -9.48 20.86
CA GLY A 59 11.46 -9.81 22.19
C GLY A 59 10.61 -10.75 23.05
N LYS A 60 9.37 -11.10 22.64
CA LYS A 60 8.46 -11.96 23.43
C LYS A 60 8.06 -13.26 22.72
N GLY A 61 8.14 -13.31 21.38
CA GLY A 61 7.81 -14.49 20.58
C GLY A 61 6.44 -14.46 19.91
N GLU A 62 5.97 -15.61 19.43
CA GLU A 62 4.73 -15.74 18.67
C GLU A 62 3.50 -15.34 19.49
N THR A 63 2.51 -14.78 18.79
CA THR A 63 1.23 -14.36 19.36
C THR A 63 0.10 -14.60 18.36
N THR A 64 -1.14 -14.34 18.75
CA THR A 64 -2.32 -14.52 17.89
C THR A 64 -2.85 -13.18 17.38
N LEU A 65 -3.56 -13.19 16.25
CA LEU A 65 -4.28 -12.02 15.78
C LEU A 65 -5.23 -11.47 16.86
N SER A 66 -5.92 -12.34 17.60
CA SER A 66 -6.83 -11.94 18.67
C SER A 66 -6.10 -11.14 19.76
N SER A 67 -4.91 -11.58 20.16
CA SER A 67 -4.07 -10.87 21.14
C SER A 67 -3.59 -9.53 20.62
N VAL A 68 -3.17 -9.45 19.34
CA VAL A 68 -2.80 -8.19 18.69
C VAL A 68 -4.00 -7.25 18.65
N MET A 69 -5.18 -7.72 18.23
CA MET A 69 -6.39 -6.90 18.20
C MET A 69 -6.82 -6.40 19.59
N ALA A 70 -6.68 -7.24 20.62
CA ALA A 70 -6.90 -6.82 22.00
C ALA A 70 -5.93 -5.71 22.43
N SER A 71 -4.66 -5.77 22.04
CA SER A 71 -3.64 -4.77 22.38
C SER A 71 -3.87 -3.42 21.70
N VAL A 72 -4.53 -3.40 20.53
CA VAL A 72 -4.82 -2.16 19.78
C VAL A 72 -6.23 -1.61 20.02
N LYS A 73 -7.07 -2.33 20.78
CA LYS A 73 -8.48 -1.98 20.99
C LYS A 73 -8.68 -0.55 21.51
N ASP A 74 -7.87 -0.12 22.48
CA ASP A 74 -7.98 1.18 23.13
C ASP A 74 -7.01 2.23 22.57
N LYS A 75 -6.35 1.92 21.45
CA LYS A 75 -5.45 2.87 20.80
C LYS A 75 -6.24 3.89 19.99
N SER A 76 -5.77 5.14 19.99
CA SER A 76 -6.31 6.20 19.14
C SER A 76 -5.67 6.19 17.75
N VAL A 77 -4.44 5.65 17.66
CA VAL A 77 -3.66 5.60 16.42
C VAL A 77 -3.06 4.20 16.26
N VAL A 78 -3.23 3.62 15.07
CA VAL A 78 -2.53 2.41 14.65
C VAL A 78 -1.76 2.75 13.37
N LEU A 79 -0.45 2.59 13.39
CA LEU A 79 0.42 2.86 12.26
C LEU A 79 0.83 1.54 11.59
N LEU A 80 0.53 1.41 10.31
CA LEU A 80 0.84 0.24 9.49
C LEU A 80 2.01 0.57 8.57
N GLY A 81 3.16 -0.08 8.83
CA GLY A 81 4.37 0.14 8.06
C GLY A 81 4.36 -0.55 6.70
N GLU A 82 5.28 -0.11 5.82
CA GLU A 82 5.49 -0.73 4.52
C GLU A 82 6.91 -0.53 3.99
N MET A 83 7.25 -1.26 2.94
CA MET A 83 8.20 -0.88 1.91
C MET A 83 7.39 -0.54 0.65
N HIS A 84 7.51 0.68 0.15
CA HIS A 84 6.63 1.27 -0.86
C HIS A 84 6.43 0.44 -2.14
N ALA A 85 7.45 -0.30 -2.56
CA ALA A 85 7.40 -1.13 -3.76
C ALA A 85 7.05 -2.61 -3.49
N ASN A 86 6.70 -2.99 -2.24
CA ASN A 86 6.42 -4.37 -1.90
C ASN A 86 4.90 -4.65 -1.89
N PRO A 87 4.35 -5.38 -2.89
CA PRO A 87 2.93 -5.65 -3.00
C PRO A 87 2.37 -6.49 -1.83
N GLU A 88 3.19 -7.36 -1.22
CA GLU A 88 2.75 -8.18 -0.09
C GLU A 88 2.48 -7.31 1.16
N HIS A 89 3.26 -6.22 1.33
CA HIS A 89 3.01 -5.26 2.40
C HIS A 89 1.66 -4.56 2.23
N HIS A 90 1.30 -4.14 1.01
CA HIS A 90 0.02 -3.49 0.73
C HIS A 90 -1.17 -4.45 0.86
N ARG A 91 -1.00 -5.73 0.47
CA ARG A 91 -2.03 -6.77 0.71
C ARG A 91 -2.27 -6.98 2.19
N TRP A 92 -1.20 -7.06 2.98
CA TRP A 92 -1.29 -7.16 4.43
C TRP A 92 -1.93 -5.91 5.05
N GLN A 93 -1.56 -4.72 4.59
CA GLN A 93 -2.20 -3.47 5.04
C GLN A 93 -3.71 -3.49 4.77
N LEU A 94 -4.15 -3.94 3.60
CA LEU A 94 -5.56 -4.08 3.27
C LEU A 94 -6.27 -5.05 4.23
N GLN A 95 -5.67 -6.20 4.52
CA GLN A 95 -6.19 -7.16 5.49
C GLN A 95 -6.32 -6.53 6.89
N MET A 96 -5.31 -5.77 7.33
CA MET A 96 -5.34 -5.08 8.61
C MET A 96 -6.39 -3.98 8.65
N LEU A 97 -6.54 -3.19 7.60
CA LEU A 97 -7.61 -2.18 7.49
C LEU A 97 -8.98 -2.82 7.63
N ALA A 98 -9.24 -3.93 6.95
CA ALA A 98 -10.51 -4.65 7.04
C ALA A 98 -10.76 -5.18 8.47
N THR A 99 -9.74 -5.74 9.09
CA THR A 99 -9.81 -6.28 10.46
C THR A 99 -10.06 -5.18 11.49
N LEU A 100 -9.35 -4.06 11.40
CA LEU A 100 -9.53 -2.90 12.29
C LEU A 100 -10.89 -2.24 12.09
N TYR A 101 -11.35 -2.11 10.85
CA TYR A 101 -12.66 -1.54 10.52
C TYR A 101 -13.81 -2.39 11.06
N ALA A 102 -13.73 -3.73 10.94
CA ALA A 102 -14.72 -4.63 11.50
C ALA A 102 -14.83 -4.50 13.03
N ALA A 103 -13.72 -4.21 13.72
CA ALA A 103 -13.70 -4.01 15.16
C ALA A 103 -14.09 -2.58 15.59
N ARG A 104 -13.74 -1.57 14.78
CA ARG A 104 -13.95 -0.14 15.07
C ARG A 104 -14.28 0.62 13.78
N PRO A 105 -15.58 0.66 13.39
CA PRO A 105 -16.00 1.27 12.11
C PRO A 105 -15.87 2.81 12.11
N ASP A 106 -15.77 3.47 13.25
CA ASP A 106 -15.44 4.90 13.33
C ASP A 106 -13.93 5.07 13.12
N MET A 107 -13.52 5.06 11.86
CA MET A 107 -12.14 5.02 11.45
C MET A 107 -11.82 6.11 10.42
N VAL A 108 -10.59 6.61 10.45
CA VAL A 108 -10.00 7.51 9.46
C VAL A 108 -8.70 6.87 8.97
N ILE A 109 -8.44 6.86 7.67
CA ILE A 109 -7.19 6.35 7.11
C ILE A 109 -6.32 7.52 6.65
N GLY A 110 -5.15 7.65 7.25
CA GLY A 110 -4.13 8.62 6.86
C GLY A 110 -3.12 8.00 5.92
N PHE A 111 -2.74 8.72 4.86
CA PHE A 111 -1.80 8.26 3.84
C PHE A 111 -0.61 9.22 3.74
N GLU A 112 0.60 8.68 3.89
CA GLU A 112 1.86 9.41 3.70
C GLU A 112 2.01 9.98 2.29
N MET A 113 1.47 9.27 1.29
CA MET A 113 1.68 9.53 -0.13
C MET A 113 1.13 10.89 -0.59
N PHE A 114 0.17 11.45 0.14
CA PHE A 114 -0.55 12.64 -0.30
C PHE A 114 -0.17 13.89 0.48
N PRO A 115 0.23 14.97 -0.20
CA PRO A 115 0.36 16.29 0.41
C PRO A 115 -1.01 16.89 0.72
N ARG A 116 -1.09 17.71 1.77
CA ARG A 116 -2.35 18.31 2.27
C ARG A 116 -3.15 19.06 1.22
N ARG A 117 -2.48 19.66 0.24
CA ARG A 117 -3.15 20.40 -0.85
C ARG A 117 -4.11 19.57 -1.69
N VAL A 118 -3.94 18.24 -1.71
CA VAL A 118 -4.86 17.34 -2.45
C VAL A 118 -5.98 16.78 -1.58
N GLN A 119 -6.16 17.22 -0.33
CA GLN A 119 -7.19 16.71 0.58
C GLN A 119 -8.59 16.73 -0.05
N LYS A 120 -8.96 17.79 -0.74
CA LYS A 120 -10.27 17.91 -1.42
C LYS A 120 -10.49 16.81 -2.49
N ILE A 121 -9.41 16.31 -3.09
CA ILE A 121 -9.48 15.22 -4.07
C ILE A 121 -9.75 13.89 -3.38
N LEU A 122 -9.11 13.65 -2.22
CA LEU A 122 -9.37 12.47 -1.39
C LEU A 122 -10.83 12.46 -0.92
N ASP A 123 -11.36 13.60 -0.49
CA ASP A 123 -12.75 13.74 -0.07
C ASP A 123 -13.72 13.44 -1.22
N GLN A 124 -13.43 13.92 -2.43
CA GLN A 124 -14.23 13.65 -3.64
C GLN A 124 -14.15 12.17 -4.05
N TRP A 125 -13.00 11.53 -3.88
CA TRP A 125 -12.82 10.10 -4.12
C TRP A 125 -13.71 9.27 -3.19
N VAL A 126 -13.63 9.51 -1.89
CA VAL A 126 -14.44 8.81 -0.88
C VAL A 126 -15.95 9.05 -1.10
N ALA A 127 -16.32 10.25 -1.54
CA ALA A 127 -17.69 10.60 -1.91
C ALA A 127 -18.18 9.95 -3.23
N GLY A 128 -17.32 9.20 -3.93
CA GLY A 128 -17.68 8.53 -5.19
C GLY A 128 -17.80 9.46 -6.40
N LYS A 129 -17.27 10.69 -6.33
CA LYS A 129 -17.41 11.73 -7.36
C LYS A 129 -16.32 11.67 -8.44
N LEU A 130 -15.37 10.77 -8.35
CA LEU A 130 -14.25 10.64 -9.28
C LEU A 130 -14.16 9.22 -9.80
N THR A 131 -13.80 9.06 -11.06
CA THR A 131 -13.26 7.81 -11.60
C THR A 131 -11.85 7.59 -11.06
N GLU A 132 -11.32 6.38 -11.20
CA GLU A 132 -9.93 6.05 -10.80
C GLU A 132 -8.91 6.93 -11.54
N SER A 133 -9.10 7.08 -12.86
CA SER A 133 -8.22 7.92 -13.69
C SER A 133 -8.25 9.38 -13.23
N GLU A 134 -9.43 9.95 -12.99
CA GLU A 134 -9.55 11.33 -12.48
C GLU A 134 -8.93 11.48 -11.09
N PHE A 135 -9.11 10.48 -10.22
CA PHE A 135 -8.49 10.51 -8.89
C PHE A 135 -6.97 10.54 -8.98
N LEU A 136 -6.36 9.64 -9.76
CA LEU A 136 -4.91 9.58 -9.92
C LEU A 136 -4.35 10.85 -10.58
N ALA A 137 -5.01 11.35 -11.62
CA ALA A 137 -4.59 12.58 -12.30
C ALA A 137 -4.69 13.80 -11.37
N ARG A 138 -5.85 14.00 -10.71
CA ARG A 138 -6.10 15.19 -9.87
C ARG A 138 -5.40 15.17 -8.53
N SER A 139 -5.09 13.98 -7.98
CA SER A 139 -4.20 13.85 -6.82
C SER A 139 -2.72 14.00 -7.18
N GLU A 140 -2.42 14.14 -8.48
CA GLU A 140 -1.07 14.29 -9.02
C GLU A 140 -0.16 13.10 -8.62
N TRP A 141 -0.74 11.88 -8.57
CA TRP A 141 -0.07 10.68 -8.07
C TRP A 141 1.33 10.49 -8.66
N GLN A 142 1.44 10.63 -9.99
CA GLN A 142 2.71 10.41 -10.69
C GLN A 142 3.81 11.42 -10.27
N SER A 143 3.44 12.65 -9.94
CA SER A 143 4.41 13.69 -9.56
C SER A 143 4.70 13.71 -8.05
N VAL A 144 3.71 13.35 -7.21
CA VAL A 144 3.88 13.40 -5.75
C VAL A 144 4.49 12.13 -5.17
N TRP A 145 4.20 10.96 -5.77
CA TRP A 145 4.66 9.67 -5.21
C TRP A 145 5.48 8.82 -6.18
N ASN A 146 5.15 8.83 -7.47
CA ASN A 146 5.88 8.13 -8.54
C ASN A 146 6.07 6.62 -8.30
N THR A 147 5.20 6.01 -7.52
CA THR A 147 5.16 4.55 -7.32
C THR A 147 3.96 3.99 -8.07
N ASP A 148 4.01 2.75 -8.51
CA ASP A 148 2.89 2.11 -9.21
C ASP A 148 1.62 2.20 -8.36
N ALA A 149 0.63 2.93 -8.86
CA ALA A 149 -0.63 3.16 -8.18
C ALA A 149 -1.39 1.86 -7.90
N SER A 150 -1.20 0.81 -8.72
CA SER A 150 -1.86 -0.48 -8.55
C SER A 150 -1.57 -1.13 -7.20
N LEU A 151 -0.45 -0.78 -6.56
CA LEU A 151 -0.09 -1.24 -5.21
C LEU A 151 -1.01 -0.65 -4.15
N TYR A 152 -1.42 0.61 -4.31
CA TYR A 152 -2.19 1.37 -3.32
C TYR A 152 -3.69 1.45 -3.62
N LEU A 153 -4.08 1.30 -4.90
CA LEU A 153 -5.49 1.37 -5.31
C LEU A 153 -6.42 0.47 -4.50
N PRO A 154 -6.06 -0.78 -4.12
CA PRO A 154 -6.90 -1.59 -3.24
C PRO A 154 -7.22 -0.93 -1.89
N LEU A 155 -6.28 -0.18 -1.30
CA LEU A 155 -6.47 0.56 -0.05
C LEU A 155 -7.40 1.76 -0.27
N PHE A 156 -7.22 2.48 -1.38
CA PHE A 156 -8.08 3.63 -1.75
C PHE A 156 -9.51 3.19 -2.07
N HIS A 157 -9.68 2.06 -2.76
CA HIS A 157 -10.99 1.47 -3.02
C HIS A 157 -11.66 0.98 -1.73
N PHE A 158 -10.91 0.39 -0.81
CA PHE A 158 -11.43 0.00 0.50
C PHE A 158 -12.00 1.21 1.25
N ALA A 159 -11.26 2.33 1.29
CA ALA A 159 -11.72 3.57 1.91
C ALA A 159 -13.00 4.08 1.24
N ARG A 160 -13.03 4.13 -0.12
CA ARG A 160 -14.20 4.59 -0.89
C ARG A 160 -15.43 3.71 -0.68
N MET A 161 -15.29 2.38 -0.80
CA MET A 161 -16.40 1.44 -0.66
C MET A 161 -17.06 1.50 0.71
N ASN A 162 -16.26 1.71 1.76
CA ASN A 162 -16.73 1.81 3.14
C ASN A 162 -16.99 3.25 3.59
N ARG A 163 -16.82 4.24 2.70
CA ARG A 163 -16.96 5.67 3.00
C ARG A 163 -16.09 6.12 4.18
N ILE A 164 -14.92 5.52 4.33
CA ILE A 164 -13.96 5.87 5.37
C ILE A 164 -13.21 7.14 4.93
N PRO A 165 -13.19 8.20 5.74
CA PRO A 165 -12.43 9.40 5.41
C PRO A 165 -10.95 9.08 5.18
N MET A 166 -10.39 9.61 4.09
CA MET A 166 -8.96 9.58 3.79
C MET A 166 -8.33 10.91 4.18
N ARG A 167 -7.13 10.88 4.77
CA ARG A 167 -6.38 12.08 5.15
C ARG A 167 -5.01 12.10 4.47
N ALA A 168 -4.70 13.24 3.89
CA ALA A 168 -3.40 13.54 3.30
C ALA A 168 -2.44 13.95 4.43
N LEU A 169 -1.53 13.06 4.81
CA LEU A 169 -0.67 13.28 5.98
C LEU A 169 0.55 14.16 5.67
N ASN A 170 0.95 14.24 4.41
CA ASN A 170 2.21 14.87 4.01
C ASN A 170 2.06 16.38 3.73
N ILE A 171 3.20 17.00 3.56
CA ILE A 171 3.38 18.40 3.14
C ILE A 171 3.88 18.47 1.70
N ASP A 172 3.83 19.67 1.13
CA ASP A 172 4.39 19.90 -0.19
C ASP A 172 5.93 19.80 -0.16
N ILE A 173 6.50 19.30 -1.24
CA ILE A 173 7.95 19.21 -1.42
C ILE A 173 8.64 20.58 -1.34
N ALA A 174 7.92 21.65 -1.70
CA ALA A 174 8.42 23.03 -1.61
C ALA A 174 8.71 23.42 -0.16
N LEU A 175 7.81 23.13 0.78
CA LEU A 175 8.02 23.37 2.20
C LEU A 175 9.22 22.57 2.73
N ARG A 176 9.31 21.28 2.36
CA ARG A 176 10.43 20.42 2.76
C ARG A 176 11.77 21.01 2.29
N ARG A 177 11.85 21.47 1.04
CA ARG A 177 13.05 22.12 0.49
C ARG A 177 13.38 23.43 1.22
N ALA A 178 12.35 24.27 1.46
CA ALA A 178 12.55 25.54 2.15
C ALA A 178 13.12 25.34 3.57
N VAL A 179 12.58 24.39 4.32
CA VAL A 179 13.06 24.07 5.69
C VAL A 179 14.47 23.44 5.65
N THR A 180 14.74 22.58 4.68
CA THR A 180 16.08 21.97 4.54
C THR A 180 17.16 23.01 4.20
N THR A 181 16.78 24.06 3.45
CA THR A 181 17.72 25.12 3.05
C THR A 181 17.87 26.22 4.11
N ASN A 182 16.76 26.67 4.69
CA ASN A 182 16.71 27.89 5.52
C ASN A 182 16.55 27.58 7.03
N GLY A 183 16.42 26.30 7.39
CA GLY A 183 15.98 25.87 8.72
C GLY A 183 14.49 26.12 8.95
N PHE A 184 13.96 25.53 10.02
CA PHE A 184 12.52 25.64 10.35
C PHE A 184 12.10 27.09 10.62
N ASP A 185 12.94 27.85 11.35
CA ASP A 185 12.67 29.25 11.69
C ASP A 185 12.79 30.21 10.51
N GLY A 186 13.60 29.85 9.52
CA GLY A 186 13.73 30.61 8.28
C GLY A 186 12.53 30.54 7.35
N VAL A 187 11.53 29.68 7.65
CA VAL A 187 10.27 29.60 6.91
C VAL A 187 9.19 30.33 7.71
N PRO A 188 8.50 31.35 7.14
CA PRO A 188 7.39 32.02 7.81
C PRO A 188 6.30 31.06 8.25
N GLU A 189 5.67 31.30 9.40
CA GLU A 189 4.64 30.40 9.97
C GLU A 189 3.47 30.13 9.02
N LYS A 190 3.01 31.15 8.31
CA LYS A 190 1.94 31.06 7.30
C LYS A 190 2.26 30.09 6.16
N ASP A 191 3.57 29.85 5.90
CA ASP A 191 4.04 29.01 4.79
C ASP A 191 4.44 27.60 5.28
N ARG A 192 4.25 27.28 6.57
CA ARG A 192 4.56 25.97 7.18
C ARG A 192 3.44 24.94 7.07
N GLU A 193 2.39 25.20 6.32
CA GLU A 193 1.24 24.29 6.15
C GLU A 193 0.65 23.79 7.48
N GLY A 194 0.72 24.61 8.54
CA GLY A 194 0.24 24.25 9.89
C GLY A 194 1.15 23.27 10.64
N VAL A 195 2.35 22.98 10.14
CA VAL A 195 3.33 22.14 10.84
C VAL A 195 4.00 22.96 11.94
N THR A 196 3.94 22.46 13.17
CA THR A 196 4.69 23.00 14.29
C THR A 196 6.11 22.47 14.32
N ARG A 197 6.99 23.10 15.12
CA ARG A 197 8.40 22.68 15.22
C ARG A 197 8.52 21.20 15.57
N PRO A 198 9.29 20.40 14.81
CA PRO A 198 9.61 19.03 15.17
C PRO A 198 10.35 18.96 16.51
N VAL A 199 10.02 18.00 17.35
CA VAL A 199 10.84 17.68 18.51
C VAL A 199 12.15 17.03 18.04
N PRO A 200 13.30 17.32 18.69
CA PRO A 200 14.58 16.73 18.31
C PRO A 200 14.56 15.20 18.30
N PRO A 201 15.32 14.55 17.40
CA PRO A 201 15.39 13.10 17.34
C PRO A 201 16.13 12.53 18.54
N ALA A 202 15.76 11.31 18.96
CA ALA A 202 16.61 10.54 19.86
C ALA A 202 17.95 10.20 19.16
N PRO A 203 19.07 10.07 19.90
CA PRO A 203 20.37 9.71 19.34
C PRO A 203 20.32 8.41 18.52
N GLU A 204 19.56 7.42 18.98
CA GLU A 204 19.38 6.13 18.33
C GLU A 204 18.66 6.27 16.97
N TYR A 205 17.85 7.30 16.79
CA TYR A 205 17.24 7.61 15.49
C TYR A 205 18.26 8.13 14.48
N LEU A 206 19.23 8.92 14.94
CA LEU A 206 20.34 9.38 14.08
C LEU A 206 21.16 8.18 13.58
N GLU A 207 21.51 7.26 14.48
CA GLU A 207 22.21 6.03 14.12
C GLU A 207 21.41 5.16 13.15
N PHE A 208 20.09 5.08 13.32
CA PHE A 208 19.18 4.37 12.41
C PHE A 208 19.14 5.02 11.01
N LEU A 209 19.12 6.35 10.94
CA LEU A 209 19.03 7.08 9.67
C LEU A 209 20.36 7.10 8.88
N LEU A 210 21.50 6.96 9.56
CA LEU A 210 22.81 7.08 8.93
C LEU A 210 23.05 6.07 7.78
N PRO A 211 22.78 4.76 7.91
CA PRO A 211 22.90 3.82 6.80
C PRO A 211 21.88 4.08 5.68
N ILE A 212 20.70 4.60 6.00
CA ILE A 212 19.69 4.98 5.01
C ILE A 212 20.19 6.14 4.17
N TYR A 213 20.74 7.16 4.81
CA TYR A 213 21.39 8.29 4.14
C TYR A 213 22.55 7.82 3.24
N ALA A 214 23.40 6.91 3.73
CA ALA A 214 24.51 6.38 2.96
C ALA A 214 24.09 5.67 1.67
N GLN A 215 22.90 5.07 1.64
CA GLN A 215 22.34 4.40 0.45
C GLN A 215 21.71 5.37 -0.55
N HIS A 216 21.09 6.47 -0.07
CA HIS A 216 20.26 7.35 -0.89
C HIS A 216 20.87 8.75 -1.08
N GLY A 217 21.81 9.15 -0.22
CA GLY A 217 22.27 10.52 -0.03
C GLY A 217 23.63 10.85 -0.64
N ARG A 218 24.17 10.05 -1.58
CA ARG A 218 25.43 10.46 -2.23
C ARG A 218 25.21 11.69 -3.10
N PRO A 219 25.82 12.86 -2.74
CA PRO A 219 25.84 13.99 -3.65
C PRO A 219 26.51 13.57 -4.96
N THR A 220 25.93 13.97 -6.08
CA THR A 220 26.49 13.79 -7.43
C THR A 220 27.73 14.66 -7.68
N HIS A 221 28.51 14.97 -6.67
CA HIS A 221 29.77 15.67 -6.84
C HIS A 221 30.88 14.70 -7.31
N LYS A 222 31.41 15.00 -8.50
CA LYS A 222 32.40 14.26 -9.28
C LYS A 222 33.80 14.14 -8.62
N SER A 223 33.89 13.98 -7.31
CA SER A 223 35.14 13.72 -6.61
C SER A 223 35.07 12.45 -5.76
N ALA A 224 34.94 11.31 -6.47
CA ALA A 224 34.78 9.99 -5.85
C ALA A 224 36.07 9.40 -5.23
N GLU A 225 37.15 10.15 -5.11
CA GLU A 225 38.44 9.56 -4.73
C GLU A 225 38.73 9.46 -3.23
N LYS A 226 37.96 10.09 -2.33
CA LYS A 226 38.05 9.87 -0.87
C LYS A 226 36.74 10.22 -0.14
N ALA A 227 35.65 9.59 -0.48
CA ALA A 227 34.44 9.76 0.32
C ALA A 227 34.62 9.09 1.68
N GLN A 228 34.86 9.88 2.72
CA GLN A 228 34.76 9.42 4.12
C GLN A 228 33.39 8.80 4.36
N LYS A 229 33.34 7.73 5.15
CA LYS A 229 32.04 7.16 5.58
C LYS A 229 31.26 8.27 6.29
N PRO A 230 29.99 8.49 5.92
CA PRO A 230 29.19 9.51 6.58
C PRO A 230 29.11 9.22 8.08
N ASN A 231 29.11 10.26 8.89
CA ASN A 231 28.95 10.19 10.34
C ASN A 231 27.80 11.10 10.79
N THR A 232 27.40 10.98 12.04
CA THR A 232 26.27 11.73 12.59
C THR A 232 26.47 13.24 12.71
N TYR A 233 27.68 13.74 12.49
CA TYR A 233 28.02 15.17 12.48
C TYR A 233 28.18 15.73 11.06
N ASP A 234 28.01 14.90 10.03
CA ASP A 234 28.08 15.33 8.64
C ASP A 234 26.97 16.36 8.35
N PRO A 235 27.29 17.56 7.86
CA PRO A 235 26.29 18.58 7.57
C PRO A 235 25.22 18.15 6.57
N ASP A 236 25.55 17.32 5.57
CA ASP A 236 24.60 16.81 4.60
C ASP A 236 23.68 15.76 5.23
N PHE A 237 24.23 14.92 6.11
CA PHE A 237 23.43 14.01 6.91
C PHE A 237 22.48 14.78 7.84
N LEU A 238 22.93 15.82 8.51
CA LEU A 238 22.08 16.63 9.39
C LEU A 238 20.96 17.32 8.60
N ARG A 239 21.21 17.79 7.38
CA ARG A 239 20.15 18.29 6.48
C ARG A 239 19.14 17.22 6.12
N PHE A 240 19.60 16.01 5.84
CA PHE A 240 18.72 14.87 5.62
C PHE A 240 17.86 14.57 6.85
N VAL A 241 18.44 14.59 8.06
CA VAL A 241 17.70 14.40 9.32
C VAL A 241 16.64 15.47 9.51
N VAL A 242 16.96 16.75 9.27
CA VAL A 242 15.97 17.85 9.33
C VAL A 242 14.79 17.60 8.39
N SER A 243 15.06 17.12 7.17
CA SER A 243 14.03 16.76 6.21
C SER A 243 13.15 15.61 6.72
N GLN A 244 13.74 14.56 7.29
CA GLN A 244 12.99 13.41 7.85
C GLN A 244 12.14 13.84 9.04
N GLN A 245 12.69 14.61 9.97
CA GLN A 245 11.95 15.09 11.13
C GLN A 245 10.77 15.99 10.77
N LEU A 246 10.95 16.86 9.77
CA LEU A 246 9.85 17.69 9.28
C LEU A 246 8.72 16.82 8.70
N TRP A 247 9.10 15.79 7.98
CA TRP A 247 8.16 14.83 7.39
C TRP A 247 7.38 14.06 8.47
N ASP A 248 8.12 13.52 9.44
CA ASP A 248 7.54 12.84 10.60
C ASP A 248 6.58 13.75 11.39
N ARG A 249 7.00 15.02 11.60
CA ARG A 249 6.16 16.02 12.29
C ARG A 249 4.91 16.37 11.50
N ALA A 250 5.01 16.51 10.20
CA ALA A 250 3.87 16.81 9.34
C ALA A 250 2.81 15.72 9.43
N MET A 251 3.21 14.45 9.32
CA MET A 251 2.30 13.32 9.45
C MET A 251 1.68 13.23 10.85
N ALA A 252 2.50 13.39 11.90
CA ALA A 252 2.03 13.39 13.28
C ALA A 252 1.06 14.54 13.56
N GLN A 253 1.34 15.75 13.04
CA GLN A 253 0.50 16.94 13.20
C GLN A 253 -0.86 16.73 12.56
N GLU A 254 -0.94 16.14 11.36
CA GLU A 254 -2.21 15.90 10.71
C GLU A 254 -3.03 14.83 11.44
N ILE A 255 -2.40 13.75 11.90
CA ILE A 255 -3.05 12.74 12.77
C ILE A 255 -3.60 13.39 14.05
N HIS A 256 -2.81 14.23 14.71
CA HIS A 256 -3.23 14.97 15.89
C HIS A 256 -4.40 15.91 15.58
N THR A 257 -4.35 16.62 14.44
CA THR A 257 -5.43 17.52 14.00
C THR A 257 -6.73 16.76 13.78
N VAL A 258 -6.68 15.57 13.16
CA VAL A 258 -7.86 14.69 13.02
C VAL A 258 -8.44 14.34 14.39
N LEU A 259 -7.61 13.86 15.32
CA LEU A 259 -8.06 13.48 16.66
C LEU A 259 -8.65 14.65 17.46
N SER A 260 -8.07 15.85 17.31
CA SER A 260 -8.49 17.06 18.06
C SER A 260 -9.78 17.67 17.53
N ASN A 261 -10.04 17.55 16.22
CA ASN A 261 -11.20 18.12 15.54
C ASN A 261 -12.37 17.14 15.43
N TYR A 262 -12.17 15.88 15.82
CA TYR A 262 -13.25 14.91 15.81
C TYR A 262 -14.24 15.17 16.95
N ASP A 263 -15.50 14.81 16.73
CA ASP A 263 -16.53 14.93 17.75
C ASP A 263 -16.05 14.27 19.07
N LYS A 264 -16.04 15.04 20.17
CA LYS A 264 -15.55 14.59 21.48
C LYS A 264 -16.29 13.36 22.03
N HIS A 265 -17.51 13.10 21.52
CA HIS A 265 -18.32 11.93 21.87
C HIS A 265 -17.96 10.70 21.04
N LYS A 266 -17.16 10.86 19.99
CA LYS A 266 -16.63 9.80 19.16
C LYS A 266 -15.15 9.64 19.45
N ASN A 267 -14.69 8.40 19.45
CA ASN A 267 -13.27 8.08 19.64
C ASN A 267 -12.77 7.39 18.36
N PRO A 268 -12.48 8.16 17.30
CA PRO A 268 -12.11 7.58 16.02
C PRO A 268 -10.79 6.85 16.15
N LEU A 269 -10.65 5.77 15.38
CA LEU A 269 -9.38 5.15 15.15
C LEU A 269 -8.72 5.81 13.94
N VAL A 270 -7.55 6.40 14.11
CA VAL A 270 -6.74 6.86 12.97
C VAL A 270 -5.76 5.75 12.61
N VAL A 271 -5.88 5.23 11.39
CA VAL A 271 -4.92 4.26 10.85
C VAL A 271 -4.00 4.97 9.86
N GLY A 272 -2.70 5.03 10.18
CA GLY A 272 -1.70 5.64 9.30
C GLY A 272 -1.03 4.60 8.42
N ILE A 273 -1.02 4.82 7.10
CA ILE A 273 -0.30 4.02 6.09
C ILE A 273 0.96 4.78 5.72
N MET A 274 2.14 4.22 6.01
CA MET A 274 3.41 4.90 5.79
C MET A 274 4.60 3.95 5.75
N GLY A 275 5.71 4.44 5.23
CA GLY A 275 6.97 3.69 5.22
C GLY A 275 7.41 3.28 6.62
N SER A 276 7.86 2.03 6.76
CA SER A 276 8.30 1.48 8.05
C SER A 276 9.39 2.33 8.72
N GLY A 277 10.23 3.02 7.93
CA GLY A 277 11.28 3.91 8.44
C GLY A 277 10.79 5.03 9.34
N HIS A 278 9.54 5.48 9.17
CA HIS A 278 8.91 6.54 9.95
C HIS A 278 8.33 6.08 11.29
N ILE A 279 8.25 4.77 11.55
CA ILE A 279 7.53 4.25 12.73
C ILE A 279 8.29 3.21 13.54
N LEU A 280 9.41 2.70 13.02
CA LEU A 280 10.26 1.72 13.70
C LEU A 280 10.74 2.22 15.05
N LYS A 281 10.79 1.32 16.04
CA LYS A 281 11.32 1.56 17.40
C LYS A 281 10.68 2.76 18.10
N GLY A 282 9.49 3.18 17.67
CA GLY A 282 8.84 4.36 18.18
C GLY A 282 9.50 5.69 17.78
N PHE A 283 10.42 5.64 16.82
CA PHE A 283 11.05 6.82 16.20
C PHE A 283 10.07 7.55 15.27
N GLY A 284 10.51 8.65 14.70
CA GLY A 284 9.76 9.37 13.68
C GLY A 284 8.36 9.79 14.12
N VAL A 285 7.33 9.34 13.41
CA VAL A 285 5.93 9.73 13.65
C VAL A 285 5.45 9.42 15.07
N PRO A 286 5.69 8.23 15.67
CA PRO A 286 5.31 7.97 17.05
C PRO A 286 5.97 8.92 18.07
N HIS A 287 7.24 9.30 17.84
CA HIS A 287 7.96 10.25 18.69
C HIS A 287 7.31 11.63 18.62
N GLN A 288 7.02 12.12 17.42
CA GLN A 288 6.36 13.39 17.20
C GLN A 288 4.91 13.41 17.74
N LEU A 289 4.17 12.30 17.62
CA LEU A 289 2.82 12.16 18.18
C LEU A 289 2.82 12.23 19.71
N LYS A 290 3.80 11.61 20.37
CA LYS A 290 3.96 11.66 21.82
C LYS A 290 4.19 13.10 22.31
N ASP A 291 5.01 13.87 21.60
CA ASP A 291 5.24 15.30 21.87
C ASP A 291 3.95 16.12 21.72
N LEU A 292 3.12 15.80 20.73
CA LEU A 292 1.80 16.40 20.52
C LEU A 292 0.74 15.91 21.54
N GLY A 293 1.14 15.10 22.53
CA GLY A 293 0.23 14.60 23.59
C GLY A 293 -0.54 13.33 23.22
N VAL A 294 -0.35 12.76 22.03
CA VAL A 294 -0.98 11.50 21.63
C VAL A 294 -0.19 10.32 22.20
N LYS A 295 -0.74 9.64 23.20
CA LYS A 295 -0.06 8.54 23.92
C LYS A 295 -0.54 7.15 23.53
N LYS A 296 -1.77 7.02 23.01
CA LYS A 296 -2.40 5.75 22.67
C LYS A 296 -2.09 5.35 21.22
N ILE A 297 -0.84 4.97 20.95
CA ILE A 297 -0.32 4.61 19.63
C ILE A 297 0.03 3.14 19.62
N ALA A 298 -0.17 2.46 18.49
CA ALA A 298 0.42 1.16 18.19
C ALA A 298 1.08 1.18 16.82
N THR A 299 2.16 0.43 16.68
CA THR A 299 2.91 0.22 15.45
C THR A 299 2.87 -1.25 15.06
N LEU A 300 2.34 -1.55 13.90
CA LEU A 300 2.28 -2.90 13.34
C LEU A 300 3.07 -2.94 12.03
N LEU A 301 3.93 -3.93 11.87
CA LEU A 301 4.85 -3.98 10.75
C LEU A 301 4.78 -5.31 10.01
N PRO A 302 4.90 -5.31 8.68
CA PRO A 302 5.15 -6.52 7.91
C PRO A 302 6.60 -6.96 8.09
N TRP A 303 6.83 -8.26 8.03
CA TRP A 303 8.14 -8.88 8.16
C TRP A 303 8.36 -9.90 7.07
N ASP A 304 9.25 -9.62 6.12
CA ASP A 304 9.66 -10.59 5.12
C ASP A 304 10.48 -11.70 5.79
N THR A 305 10.08 -12.97 5.62
CA THR A 305 10.65 -14.10 6.36
C THR A 305 12.11 -14.42 6.01
N ASN A 306 12.68 -13.77 5.00
CA ASN A 306 14.10 -13.87 4.64
C ASN A 306 14.97 -12.80 5.32
N ARG A 307 14.38 -11.90 6.12
CA ARG A 307 15.14 -10.88 6.85
C ARG A 307 15.89 -11.48 8.04
N SER A 308 17.02 -10.85 8.35
CA SER A 308 17.78 -11.19 9.56
C SER A 308 16.97 -10.93 10.82
N CYS A 309 17.01 -11.86 11.78
CA CYS A 309 16.33 -11.74 13.06
C CYS A 309 16.95 -10.71 14.03
N LYS A 310 18.18 -10.28 13.77
CA LYS A 310 18.94 -9.38 14.67
C LYS A 310 18.18 -8.13 15.12
N PRO A 311 17.40 -7.42 14.28
CA PRO A 311 16.69 -6.22 14.71
C PRO A 311 15.39 -6.51 15.47
N LEU A 312 14.93 -7.77 15.54
CA LEU A 312 13.65 -8.15 16.13
C LEU A 312 13.75 -8.25 17.66
N VAL A 313 14.09 -7.14 18.28
CA VAL A 313 14.22 -7.01 19.75
C VAL A 313 13.02 -6.27 20.33
N GLU A 314 12.86 -6.32 21.65
CA GLU A 314 11.82 -5.55 22.35
C GLU A 314 11.88 -4.08 21.98
N GLY A 315 10.70 -3.47 21.77
CA GLY A 315 10.59 -2.07 21.33
C GLY A 315 10.74 -1.84 19.83
N TYR A 316 11.00 -2.88 19.01
CA TYR A 316 11.08 -2.72 17.56
C TYR A 316 9.75 -2.29 16.94
N ALA A 317 8.65 -2.88 17.37
CA ALA A 317 7.26 -2.57 17.06
C ALA A 317 6.35 -3.21 18.12
N ASP A 318 5.06 -2.87 18.17
CA ASP A 318 4.10 -3.54 19.05
C ASP A 318 3.84 -4.98 18.58
N ALA A 319 3.78 -5.22 17.28
CA ALA A 319 3.79 -6.57 16.71
C ALA A 319 4.27 -6.55 15.25
N VAL A 320 4.77 -7.69 14.78
CA VAL A 320 5.16 -7.90 13.37
C VAL A 320 4.43 -9.12 12.80
N PHE A 321 4.14 -9.08 11.49
CA PHE A 321 3.45 -10.16 10.78
C PHE A 321 4.33 -10.74 9.69
N GLY A 322 4.53 -12.05 9.68
CA GLY A 322 5.37 -12.76 8.73
C GLY A 322 4.75 -12.86 7.34
N LEU A 323 5.47 -12.40 6.35
CA LEU A 323 5.10 -12.45 4.93
C LEU A 323 6.12 -13.25 4.13
N MET A 324 5.65 -13.86 3.05
CA MET A 324 6.55 -14.41 2.05
C MET A 324 7.40 -13.28 1.47
N PRO A 325 8.71 -13.49 1.29
CA PRO A 325 9.55 -12.47 0.69
C PRO A 325 9.08 -12.17 -0.72
N PHE A 326 8.88 -10.90 -1.01
CA PHE A 326 8.68 -10.46 -2.38
C PHE A 326 10.01 -10.49 -3.11
N THR A 327 10.11 -11.35 -4.12
CA THR A 327 11.24 -11.35 -5.06
C THR A 327 10.78 -10.70 -6.35
N SER A 328 11.41 -9.59 -6.74
CA SER A 328 11.08 -8.91 -7.99
C SER A 328 11.23 -9.82 -9.22
N ALA A 329 11.99 -10.91 -9.10
CA ALA A 329 12.07 -11.95 -10.12
C ALA A 329 10.78 -12.78 -10.29
N SER A 330 9.92 -12.88 -9.22
CA SER A 330 8.60 -13.52 -9.34
C SER A 330 7.51 -12.53 -9.76
N ALA A 331 7.81 -11.24 -9.72
CA ALA A 331 6.93 -10.13 -10.07
C ALA A 331 7.50 -9.22 -11.16
N ALA A 332 8.58 -9.62 -11.83
CA ALA A 332 8.73 -9.11 -13.17
C ALA A 332 7.56 -9.72 -13.98
N PRO A 333 6.40 -9.00 -14.13
CA PRO A 333 5.59 -9.32 -15.26
C PRO A 333 6.61 -9.28 -16.39
N LEU A 334 6.67 -10.29 -17.23
CA LEU A 334 7.30 -10.16 -18.54
C LEU A 334 6.83 -8.79 -18.99
N GLN A 335 7.76 -7.81 -19.03
CA GLN A 335 7.35 -6.43 -19.34
C GLN A 335 6.77 -6.53 -20.74
N GLN A 336 5.43 -6.56 -20.78
CA GLN A 336 4.75 -6.66 -22.05
C GLN A 336 5.14 -5.43 -22.86
N ARG A 337 5.66 -5.66 -24.03
CA ARG A 337 6.06 -4.61 -24.96
C ARG A 337 5.15 -4.70 -26.17
N LEU A 338 4.55 -3.59 -26.54
CA LEU A 338 3.78 -3.55 -27.77
C LEU A 338 4.69 -3.65 -29.00
N GLY A 339 5.91 -3.12 -28.92
CA GLY A 339 6.89 -3.12 -29.99
C GLY A 339 6.63 -1.99 -30.98
N VAL A 340 6.36 -0.78 -30.47
CA VAL A 340 6.23 0.44 -31.25
C VAL A 340 7.18 1.51 -30.75
N GLY A 341 7.81 2.24 -31.67
CA GLY A 341 8.35 3.56 -31.42
C GLY A 341 7.25 4.59 -31.71
N PHE A 342 6.99 5.51 -30.78
CA PHE A 342 5.92 6.49 -30.96
C PHE A 342 6.29 7.86 -30.40
N GLU A 343 5.60 8.88 -30.87
CA GLU A 343 5.65 10.24 -30.37
C GLU A 343 4.22 10.70 -30.03
N PHE A 344 4.02 11.23 -28.82
CA PHE A 344 2.73 11.75 -28.41
C PHE A 344 2.59 13.22 -28.83
N SER A 345 1.46 13.56 -29.46
CA SER A 345 1.16 14.93 -29.87
C SER A 345 -0.22 15.36 -29.34
N LYS A 346 -0.22 16.40 -28.52
CA LYS A 346 -1.46 17.04 -28.08
C LYS A 346 -2.31 17.59 -29.24
N ARG A 347 -1.67 17.94 -30.33
CA ARG A 347 -2.35 18.48 -31.53
C ARG A 347 -3.17 17.39 -32.23
N THR A 348 -2.69 16.17 -32.29
CA THR A 348 -3.41 15.04 -32.89
C THR A 348 -4.25 14.29 -31.85
N GLY A 349 -4.10 14.59 -30.55
CA GLY A 349 -4.82 13.93 -29.47
C GLY A 349 -4.46 12.45 -29.31
N GLY A 350 -3.24 12.04 -29.72
CA GLY A 350 -2.85 10.64 -29.67
C GLY A 350 -1.36 10.38 -29.86
N ALA A 351 -1.00 9.10 -29.87
CA ALA A 351 0.36 8.62 -30.06
C ALA A 351 0.60 8.23 -31.54
N LEU A 352 1.41 9.02 -32.25
CA LEU A 352 1.83 8.74 -33.61
C LEU A 352 2.84 7.60 -33.61
N VAL A 353 2.53 6.52 -34.28
CA VAL A 353 3.45 5.38 -34.48
C VAL A 353 4.51 5.77 -35.50
N LEU A 354 5.76 5.84 -35.05
CA LEU A 354 6.91 6.15 -35.91
C LEU A 354 7.53 4.87 -36.51
N GLN A 355 7.50 3.80 -35.74
CA GLN A 355 8.11 2.52 -36.11
C GLN A 355 7.39 1.35 -35.45
N VAL A 356 7.26 0.26 -36.18
CA VAL A 356 6.78 -1.04 -35.66
C VAL A 356 7.94 -2.05 -35.71
N GLU A 357 8.25 -2.64 -34.55
CA GLU A 357 9.31 -3.66 -34.45
C GLU A 357 8.84 -4.96 -35.11
N LYS A 358 9.75 -5.62 -35.86
CA LYS A 358 9.45 -6.92 -36.46
C LYS A 358 9.20 -7.99 -35.38
N GLN A 359 8.29 -8.91 -35.67
CA GLN A 359 7.85 -9.98 -34.77
C GLN A 359 7.29 -9.49 -33.44
N SER A 360 6.84 -8.24 -33.40
CA SER A 360 6.21 -7.64 -32.23
C SER A 360 4.71 -7.93 -32.16
N ILE A 361 4.13 -7.62 -30.98
CA ILE A 361 2.67 -7.63 -30.78
C ILE A 361 2.01 -6.61 -31.70
N ALA A 362 2.61 -5.44 -31.88
CA ALA A 362 2.10 -4.39 -32.76
C ALA A 362 2.06 -4.84 -34.23
N GLU A 363 3.13 -5.47 -34.75
CA GLU A 363 3.13 -6.02 -36.09
C GLU A 363 2.05 -7.10 -36.27
N SER A 364 1.98 -8.04 -35.32
CA SER A 364 0.97 -9.10 -35.33
C SER A 364 -0.48 -8.57 -35.22
N ALA A 365 -0.66 -7.41 -34.61
CA ALA A 365 -1.94 -6.71 -34.51
C ALA A 365 -2.28 -5.89 -35.76
N GLY A 366 -1.32 -5.69 -36.69
CA GLY A 366 -1.50 -4.92 -37.89
C GLY A 366 -1.33 -3.41 -37.72
N LEU A 367 -0.65 -2.96 -36.65
CA LEU A 367 -0.22 -1.56 -36.54
C LEU A 367 0.82 -1.21 -37.59
N GLN A 368 0.82 0.03 -38.06
CA GLN A 368 1.70 0.52 -39.10
C GLN A 368 2.33 1.87 -38.72
N ALA A 369 3.48 2.17 -39.24
CA ALA A 369 4.04 3.52 -39.13
C ALA A 369 3.08 4.52 -39.82
N GLY A 370 2.85 5.66 -39.15
CA GLY A 370 1.87 6.66 -39.57
C GLY A 370 0.51 6.53 -38.88
N ASP A 371 0.21 5.44 -38.21
CA ASP A 371 -0.98 5.31 -37.37
C ASP A 371 -0.94 6.29 -36.20
N VAL A 372 -2.10 6.84 -35.82
CA VAL A 372 -2.22 7.60 -34.57
C VAL A 372 -3.12 6.83 -33.60
N ILE A 373 -2.56 6.31 -32.53
CA ILE A 373 -3.33 5.63 -31.49
C ILE A 373 -4.04 6.69 -30.65
N LEU A 374 -5.38 6.71 -30.70
CA LEU A 374 -6.24 7.69 -30.01
C LEU A 374 -6.71 7.18 -28.64
N GLU A 375 -7.05 5.88 -28.57
CA GLU A 375 -7.56 5.25 -27.35
C GLU A 375 -6.90 3.88 -27.15
N MET A 376 -6.70 3.48 -25.89
CA MET A 376 -6.26 2.17 -25.48
C MET A 376 -7.16 1.65 -24.35
N ALA A 377 -7.69 0.44 -24.50
CA ALA A 377 -8.64 -0.15 -23.53
C ALA A 377 -9.83 0.77 -23.21
N GLY A 378 -10.36 1.50 -24.24
CA GLY A 378 -11.48 2.42 -24.10
C GLY A 378 -11.16 3.77 -23.43
N SER A 379 -9.90 4.02 -23.08
CA SER A 379 -9.45 5.29 -22.50
C SER A 379 -8.70 6.12 -23.53
N THR A 380 -9.09 7.40 -23.70
CA THR A 380 -8.37 8.37 -24.53
C THR A 380 -6.99 8.65 -23.95
N LEU A 381 -5.99 8.74 -24.80
CA LEU A 381 -4.62 9.07 -24.43
C LEU A 381 -4.48 10.58 -24.18
N GLN A 382 -3.80 10.97 -23.13
CA GLN A 382 -3.51 12.38 -22.81
C GLN A 382 -2.01 12.68 -22.89
N GLU A 383 -1.18 11.67 -22.66
CA GLU A 383 0.29 11.80 -22.69
C GLU A 383 0.97 10.46 -22.99
N SER A 384 2.29 10.50 -23.22
CA SER A 384 3.09 9.30 -23.53
C SER A 384 3.04 8.23 -22.44
N SER A 385 2.92 8.64 -21.20
CA SER A 385 2.83 7.75 -20.03
C SER A 385 1.59 6.86 -20.06
N ASP A 386 0.48 7.33 -20.68
CA ASP A 386 -0.76 6.55 -20.79
C ASP A 386 -0.57 5.32 -21.66
N VAL A 387 0.16 5.45 -22.77
CA VAL A 387 0.50 4.33 -23.65
C VAL A 387 1.32 3.28 -22.88
N ILE A 388 2.36 3.76 -22.19
CA ILE A 388 3.24 2.90 -21.41
C ILE A 388 2.47 2.18 -20.29
N ALA A 389 1.62 2.90 -19.59
CA ALA A 389 0.80 2.36 -18.51
C ALA A 389 -0.24 1.34 -19.01
N ALA A 390 -0.89 1.62 -20.14
CA ALA A 390 -1.84 0.70 -20.76
C ALA A 390 -1.18 -0.64 -21.14
N VAL A 391 0.01 -0.58 -21.73
CA VAL A 391 0.78 -1.80 -22.11
C VAL A 391 1.29 -2.54 -20.87
N LYS A 392 1.85 -1.84 -19.87
CA LYS A 392 2.35 -2.46 -18.63
C LYS A 392 1.28 -3.18 -17.83
N ARG A 393 0.03 -2.73 -17.92
CA ARG A 393 -1.12 -3.39 -17.25
C ARG A 393 -1.57 -4.68 -17.90
N GLN A 394 -1.09 -4.99 -19.11
CA GLN A 394 -1.50 -6.21 -19.79
C GLN A 394 -0.82 -7.44 -19.17
N ALA A 395 -1.64 -8.39 -18.75
CA ALA A 395 -1.16 -9.71 -18.37
C ALA A 395 -0.93 -10.60 -19.61
N PRO A 396 -0.04 -11.60 -19.53
CA PRO A 396 0.06 -12.62 -20.57
C PRO A 396 -1.30 -13.28 -20.83
N GLY A 397 -1.64 -13.48 -22.11
CA GLY A 397 -2.92 -14.03 -22.53
C GLY A 397 -4.08 -13.02 -22.61
N THR A 398 -3.83 -11.73 -22.42
CA THR A 398 -4.86 -10.68 -22.53
C THR A 398 -4.87 -9.99 -23.88
N TRP A 399 -5.94 -9.27 -24.14
CA TRP A 399 -6.15 -8.50 -25.35
C TRP A 399 -6.32 -7.02 -25.02
N LEU A 400 -5.65 -6.16 -25.78
CA LEU A 400 -5.71 -4.72 -25.64
C LEU A 400 -6.36 -4.10 -26.89
N PRO A 401 -7.61 -3.64 -26.83
CA PRO A 401 -8.24 -2.93 -27.90
C PRO A 401 -7.63 -1.54 -28.04
N LEU A 402 -7.38 -1.14 -29.30
CA LEU A 402 -6.82 0.14 -29.70
C LEU A 402 -7.77 0.80 -30.68
N LYS A 403 -8.06 2.08 -30.52
CA LYS A 403 -8.68 2.90 -31.54
C LYS A 403 -7.61 3.72 -32.24
N VAL A 404 -7.50 3.56 -33.52
CA VAL A 404 -6.39 4.05 -34.34
C VAL A 404 -6.93 4.89 -35.50
N LEU A 405 -6.35 6.06 -35.72
CA LEU A 405 -6.60 6.88 -36.92
C LEU A 405 -5.51 6.50 -37.94
N ARG A 406 -5.94 5.95 -39.07
CA ARG A 406 -5.12 5.60 -40.24
C ARG A 406 -5.67 6.28 -41.47
N GLU A 407 -4.87 7.11 -42.14
CA GLU A 407 -5.26 7.81 -43.39
C GLU A 407 -6.62 8.56 -43.28
N GLY A 408 -6.90 9.14 -42.11
CA GLY A 408 -8.15 9.86 -41.85
C GLY A 408 -9.34 8.97 -41.42
N VAL A 409 -9.17 7.65 -41.41
CA VAL A 409 -10.22 6.69 -41.02
C VAL A 409 -9.92 6.14 -39.60
N ILE A 410 -10.93 6.10 -38.76
CA ILE A 410 -10.84 5.48 -37.45
C ILE A 410 -11.08 3.97 -37.59
N ILE A 411 -10.13 3.16 -37.15
CA ILE A 411 -10.21 1.70 -37.15
C ILE A 411 -9.95 1.16 -35.73
N GLU A 412 -10.46 -0.03 -35.44
CA GLU A 412 -10.17 -0.75 -34.21
C GLU A 412 -9.18 -1.87 -34.48
N ILE A 413 -8.15 -1.94 -33.65
CA ILE A 413 -7.10 -2.95 -33.70
C ILE A 413 -7.04 -3.62 -32.32
N ILE A 414 -6.85 -4.95 -32.30
CA ILE A 414 -6.70 -5.70 -31.06
C ILE A 414 -5.28 -6.23 -30.97
N ALA A 415 -4.50 -5.69 -30.03
CA ALA A 415 -3.19 -6.20 -29.69
C ALA A 415 -3.33 -7.40 -28.73
N LYS A 416 -2.87 -8.58 -29.16
CA LYS A 416 -2.98 -9.83 -28.38
C LYS A 416 -1.65 -10.14 -27.71
N PHE A 417 -1.62 -10.12 -26.39
CA PHE A 417 -0.46 -10.48 -25.60
C PHE A 417 -0.40 -12.00 -25.45
N PRO A 418 0.68 -12.68 -25.86
CA PRO A 418 0.73 -14.14 -25.82
C PRO A 418 0.65 -14.67 -24.39
N PRO A 419 0.04 -15.86 -24.18
CA PRO A 419 0.06 -16.50 -22.87
C PRO A 419 1.49 -16.92 -22.48
N LEU A 420 1.72 -17.10 -21.19
CA LEU A 420 2.97 -17.73 -20.73
C LEU A 420 3.04 -19.15 -21.28
N VAL A 421 4.06 -19.43 -22.07
CA VAL A 421 4.38 -20.82 -22.41
C VAL A 421 4.97 -21.45 -21.14
N LYS A 422 4.32 -22.52 -20.66
CA LYS A 422 4.79 -23.29 -19.51
C LYS A 422 6.00 -24.14 -19.87
#